data_39255df38b6d889e8f8b6739574a59cc
#
_entry.id   39255df38b6d889e8f8b6739574a59cc
#
_cell.length_a   1.000
_cell.length_b   1.000
_cell.length_c   1.000
_cell.angle_alpha   90.00
_cell.angle_beta   90.00
_cell.angle_gamma   90.00
#
_symmetry.space_group_name_H-M   'P 1'
#
loop_
_entity.id
_entity.type
_entity.pdbx_description
1 polymer ?
#
loop_
_entity_poly.entity_id
_entity_poly.type
_entity_poly.pdbx_seq_one_letter_code
_entity_poly.pdbx_strand_id
1 'polypeptide(L)'
;MIRENWRDVGVKLFPKPTQREVLRNRVFSGEALVSVWSGIENGLANPDISPEELAPVSQQQLQWPKFGQHFETAGKMGEAPDIAEAAELMKLNSQWRDAATRDERSKIWHRMLQIHAEQQFVIGVVSGVAQPVVVRNTLRNVPEKGIYNWDPGAFFGIYRPDSFWISK
;
A
#
# COMPACT_ATOMS: atom_id res chain seq x y z
N MET A 1 -13.84 16.19 8.58
CA MET A 1 -14.40 15.00 7.90
C MET A 1 -14.21 13.73 8.74
N ILE A 2 -13.07 13.01 8.78
CA ILE A 2 -12.93 11.77 9.56
C ILE A 2 -13.30 11.96 11.04
N ARG A 3 -12.76 12.99 11.70
CA ARG A 3 -13.03 13.30 13.11
C ARG A 3 -14.51 13.53 13.40
N GLU A 4 -15.22 14.15 12.50
CA GLU A 4 -16.65 14.45 12.63
C GLU A 4 -17.48 13.17 12.47
N ASN A 5 -17.20 12.38 11.43
CA ASN A 5 -17.88 11.11 11.20
C ASN A 5 -17.72 10.15 12.39
N TRP A 6 -16.52 10.09 12.97
CA TRP A 6 -16.28 9.23 14.13
C TRP A 6 -16.95 9.74 15.40
N ARG A 7 -17.04 11.08 15.56
CA ARG A 7 -17.81 11.68 16.66
C ARG A 7 -19.28 11.29 16.61
N ASP A 8 -19.87 11.20 15.42
CA ASP A 8 -21.28 10.86 15.23
C ASP A 8 -21.60 9.41 15.65
N VAL A 9 -20.58 8.54 15.67
CA VAL A 9 -20.68 7.16 16.21
C VAL A 9 -20.07 7.03 17.61
N GLY A 10 -19.85 8.14 18.30
CA GLY A 10 -19.40 8.16 19.70
C GLY A 10 -17.90 8.07 19.92
N VAL A 11 -17.07 8.09 18.87
CA VAL A 11 -15.61 7.99 18.97
C VAL A 11 -14.97 9.37 18.89
N LYS A 12 -14.24 9.76 19.92
CA LYS A 12 -13.52 11.03 20.00
C LYS A 12 -12.09 10.90 19.49
N LEU A 13 -11.81 11.42 18.30
CA LEU A 13 -10.48 11.47 17.72
C LEU A 13 -9.72 12.75 18.11
N PHE A 14 -8.44 12.57 18.43
CA PHE A 14 -7.49 13.64 18.67
C PHE A 14 -6.40 13.61 17.58
N PRO A 15 -6.58 14.32 16.45
CA PRO A 15 -5.56 14.38 15.41
C PRO A 15 -4.26 15.00 15.95
N LYS A 16 -3.13 14.39 15.63
CA LYS A 16 -1.80 14.91 15.92
C LYS A 16 -1.04 15.09 14.60
N PRO A 17 -1.21 16.24 13.92
CA PRO A 17 -0.43 16.52 12.72
C PRO A 17 1.06 16.50 13.05
N THR A 18 1.85 15.87 12.20
CA THR A 18 3.29 15.73 12.41
C THR A 18 4.02 15.65 11.07
N GLN A 19 5.32 15.81 11.10
CA GLN A 19 6.16 15.61 9.92
C GLN A 19 6.30 14.12 9.61
N ARG A 20 6.54 13.79 8.34
CA ARG A 20 6.67 12.43 7.84
C ARG A 20 7.65 11.58 8.66
N GLU A 21 8.84 12.11 8.93
CA GLU A 21 9.88 11.36 9.64
C GLU A 21 9.47 11.05 11.09
N VAL A 22 8.84 12.01 11.76
CA VAL A 22 8.34 11.79 13.12
C VAL A 22 7.21 10.76 13.14
N LEU A 23 6.30 10.80 12.15
CA LEU A 23 5.25 9.78 12.01
C LEU A 23 5.87 8.39 11.82
N ARG A 24 6.79 8.24 10.86
CA ARG A 24 7.43 6.95 10.58
C ARG A 24 8.14 6.38 11.81
N ASN A 25 8.89 7.20 12.53
CA ASN A 25 9.57 6.76 13.75
C ASN A 25 8.58 6.24 14.80
N ARG A 26 7.47 6.94 15.00
CA ARG A 26 6.43 6.50 15.95
C ARG A 26 5.71 5.21 15.51
N VAL A 27 5.48 5.07 14.21
CA VAL A 27 4.89 3.83 13.68
C VAL A 27 5.86 2.67 13.84
N PHE A 28 7.13 2.85 13.47
CA PHE A 28 8.15 1.80 13.57
C PHE A 28 8.48 1.40 15.01
N SER A 29 8.38 2.34 15.96
CA SER A 29 8.53 2.03 17.39
C SER A 29 7.31 1.33 18.00
N GLY A 30 6.17 1.31 17.28
CA GLY A 30 4.91 0.74 17.79
C GLY A 30 4.11 1.72 18.66
N GLU A 31 4.48 3.00 18.74
CA GLU A 31 3.77 4.01 19.53
C GLU A 31 2.48 4.52 18.87
N ALA A 32 2.35 4.39 17.56
CA ALA A 32 1.18 4.87 16.82
C ALA A 32 0.12 3.78 16.73
N LEU A 33 -1.01 3.98 17.40
CA LEU A 33 -2.16 3.06 17.34
C LEU A 33 -2.94 3.18 16.03
N VAL A 34 -3.09 4.40 15.51
CA VAL A 34 -3.79 4.70 14.25
C VAL A 34 -2.98 5.74 13.49
N SER A 35 -2.74 5.49 12.24
CA SER A 35 -2.06 6.42 11.33
C SER A 35 -2.85 6.64 10.05
N VAL A 36 -2.63 7.78 9.38
CA VAL A 36 -3.17 8.06 8.06
C VAL A 36 -2.02 8.09 7.08
N TRP A 37 -2.11 7.29 6.05
CA TRP A 37 -1.09 7.16 5.03
C TRP A 37 -1.70 6.88 3.65
N SER A 38 -0.87 6.83 2.61
CA SER A 38 -1.27 6.29 1.31
C SER A 38 -1.70 4.83 1.45
N GLY A 39 -2.66 4.40 0.64
CA GLY A 39 -3.07 3.01 0.54
C GLY A 39 -2.06 2.15 -0.24
N ILE A 40 -2.54 1.07 -0.83
CA ILE A 40 -1.73 0.19 -1.68
C ILE A 40 -1.13 1.03 -2.81
N GLU A 41 0.18 1.04 -2.89
CA GLU A 41 0.94 1.88 -3.83
C GLU A 41 1.13 1.22 -5.21
N ASN A 42 0.77 -0.03 -5.36
CA ASN A 42 0.73 -0.76 -6.63
C ASN A 42 -0.56 -0.46 -7.41
N GLY A 43 -0.63 0.68 -8.06
CA GLY A 43 -1.84 1.27 -8.65
C GLY A 43 -2.67 0.43 -9.61
N LEU A 44 -2.17 -0.68 -10.10
CA LEU A 44 -2.91 -1.68 -10.87
C LEU A 44 -2.91 -3.00 -10.11
N ALA A 45 -3.59 -3.02 -8.98
CA ALA A 45 -3.72 -4.24 -8.19
C ALA A 45 -4.34 -5.36 -9.02
N ASN A 46 -3.52 -6.35 -9.37
CA ASN A 46 -3.94 -7.55 -10.08
C ASN A 46 -3.09 -8.75 -9.62
N PRO A 47 -3.55 -9.99 -9.86
CA PRO A 47 -2.87 -11.19 -9.35
C PRO A 47 -1.45 -11.42 -9.84
N ASP A 48 -1.02 -10.73 -10.89
CA ASP A 48 0.34 -10.87 -11.44
C ASP A 48 1.34 -9.88 -10.83
N ILE A 49 0.86 -8.95 -9.99
CA ILE A 49 1.68 -8.00 -9.24
C ILE A 49 1.88 -8.52 -7.82
N SER A 50 3.07 -8.29 -7.25
CA SER A 50 3.40 -8.72 -5.89
C SER A 50 2.35 -8.28 -4.87
N PRO A 51 1.79 -9.18 -4.07
CA PRO A 51 0.85 -8.87 -3.01
C PRO A 51 1.52 -8.48 -1.69
N GLU A 52 2.79 -8.11 -1.70
CA GLU A 52 3.54 -7.86 -0.45
C GLU A 52 2.92 -6.77 0.42
N GLU A 53 2.27 -5.77 -0.20
CA GLU A 53 1.58 -4.72 0.55
C GLU A 53 0.31 -5.21 1.26
N LEU A 54 -0.18 -6.39 0.92
CA LEU A 54 -1.29 -7.06 1.61
C LEU A 54 -0.84 -7.94 2.77
N ALA A 55 0.48 -8.08 3.01
CA ALA A 55 1.01 -8.96 4.04
C ALA A 55 2.09 -8.27 4.87
N PRO A 56 2.26 -8.60 6.15
CA PRO A 56 3.28 -7.99 7.02
C PRO A 56 4.68 -8.57 6.73
N VAL A 57 5.21 -8.30 5.56
CA VAL A 57 6.48 -8.85 5.07
C VAL A 57 7.58 -7.81 4.94
N SER A 58 7.29 -6.55 5.24
CA SER A 58 8.28 -5.48 5.25
C SER A 58 8.07 -4.51 6.40
N GLN A 59 9.17 -4.11 7.04
CA GLN A 59 9.18 -3.05 8.06
C GLN A 59 8.75 -1.69 7.49
N GLN A 60 8.90 -1.48 6.19
CA GLN A 60 8.52 -0.22 5.55
C GLN A 60 7.01 -0.03 5.44
N GLN A 61 6.23 -1.09 5.60
CA GLN A 61 4.78 -1.02 5.65
C GLN A 61 4.34 -0.44 7.00
N LEU A 62 3.57 0.65 6.97
CA LEU A 62 3.16 1.34 8.19
C LEU A 62 2.07 0.60 8.97
N GLN A 63 1.45 -0.42 8.39
CA GLN A 63 0.39 -1.18 9.02
C GLN A 63 0.90 -2.15 10.10
N TRP A 64 1.98 -2.88 9.83
CA TRP A 64 2.54 -3.89 10.74
C TRP A 64 4.07 -3.88 10.78
N PRO A 65 4.71 -2.76 11.09
CA PRO A 65 6.16 -2.63 10.94
C PRO A 65 6.95 -3.61 11.78
N LYS A 66 6.45 -4.00 12.96
CA LYS A 66 7.12 -4.96 13.83
C LYS A 66 7.03 -6.39 13.31
N PHE A 67 5.88 -6.80 12.75
CA PHE A 67 5.73 -8.10 12.08
C PHE A 67 6.59 -8.16 10.81
N GLY A 68 6.60 -7.08 10.02
CA GLY A 68 7.48 -6.96 8.85
C GLY A 68 8.95 -7.07 9.22
N GLN A 69 9.40 -6.39 10.27
CA GLN A 69 10.78 -6.49 10.78
C GLN A 69 11.13 -7.92 11.20
N HIS A 70 10.19 -8.60 11.86
CA HIS A 70 10.36 -10.00 12.25
C HIS A 70 10.55 -10.90 11.02
N PHE A 71 9.74 -10.70 10.00
CA PHE A 71 9.84 -11.43 8.74
C PHE A 71 11.19 -11.18 8.03
N GLU A 72 11.54 -9.92 7.80
CA GLU A 72 12.79 -9.53 7.11
C GLU A 72 14.06 -10.01 7.81
N THR A 73 14.02 -10.09 9.14
CA THR A 73 15.17 -10.50 9.95
C THR A 73 15.18 -12.00 10.31
N ALA A 74 14.27 -12.77 9.75
CA ALA A 74 14.08 -14.19 10.08
C ALA A 74 13.95 -14.42 11.61
N GLY A 75 13.15 -13.58 12.26
CA GLY A 75 12.85 -13.68 13.69
C GLY A 75 13.88 -13.08 14.65
N LYS A 76 14.95 -12.45 14.16
CA LYS A 76 15.98 -11.86 15.02
C LYS A 76 15.57 -10.54 15.67
N MET A 77 14.68 -9.80 15.01
CA MET A 77 14.17 -8.50 15.46
C MET A 77 12.68 -8.42 15.19
N GLY A 78 12.03 -7.38 15.75
CA GLY A 78 10.60 -7.20 15.61
C GLY A 78 9.80 -8.14 16.50
N GLU A 79 8.57 -8.41 16.12
CA GLU A 79 7.62 -9.24 16.86
C GLU A 79 6.97 -10.25 15.92
N ALA A 80 6.82 -11.50 16.37
CA ALA A 80 6.07 -12.49 15.62
C ALA A 80 4.59 -12.08 15.56
N PRO A 81 3.89 -12.32 14.42
CA PRO A 81 2.46 -12.06 14.35
C PRO A 81 1.70 -12.84 15.42
N ASP A 82 0.96 -12.15 16.26
CA ASP A 82 0.04 -12.69 17.25
C ASP A 82 -1.42 -12.77 16.75
N ILE A 83 -1.66 -12.29 15.52
CA ILE A 83 -2.93 -12.33 14.81
C ILE A 83 -2.85 -13.44 13.77
N ALA A 84 -3.76 -14.43 13.86
CA ALA A 84 -3.76 -15.60 12.96
C ALA A 84 -3.85 -15.21 11.47
N GLU A 85 -4.67 -14.23 11.17
CA GLU A 85 -4.87 -13.71 9.81
C GLU A 85 -3.61 -13.01 9.27
N ALA A 86 -2.86 -12.30 10.11
CA ALA A 86 -1.59 -11.71 9.70
C ALA A 86 -0.56 -12.80 9.37
N ALA A 87 -0.50 -13.86 10.15
CA ALA A 87 0.34 -15.02 9.85
C ALA A 87 -0.10 -15.76 8.57
N GLU A 88 -1.42 -15.88 8.33
CA GLU A 88 -1.96 -16.43 7.08
C GLU A 88 -1.56 -15.56 5.88
N LEU A 89 -1.65 -14.24 5.98
CA LEU A 89 -1.23 -13.31 4.92
C LEU A 89 0.25 -13.47 4.56
N MET A 90 1.15 -13.64 5.55
CA MET A 90 2.57 -13.91 5.30
C MET A 90 2.77 -15.22 4.53
N LYS A 91 2.06 -16.28 4.92
CA LYS A 91 2.09 -17.56 4.23
C LYS A 91 1.58 -17.44 2.79
N LEU A 92 0.46 -16.77 2.59
CA LEU A 92 -0.12 -16.52 1.27
C LEU A 92 0.84 -15.73 0.37
N ASN A 93 1.53 -14.72 0.90
CA ASN A 93 2.55 -13.98 0.15
C ASN A 93 3.69 -14.90 -0.31
N SER A 94 4.13 -15.83 0.52
CA SER A 94 5.16 -16.82 0.14
C SER A 94 4.63 -17.78 -0.93
N GLN A 95 3.42 -18.29 -0.77
CA GLN A 95 2.77 -19.16 -1.75
C GLN A 95 2.59 -18.47 -3.11
N TRP A 96 2.28 -17.19 -3.12
CA TRP A 96 2.14 -16.42 -4.36
C TRP A 96 3.47 -16.38 -5.14
N ARG A 97 4.61 -16.24 -4.46
CA ARG A 97 5.94 -16.24 -5.11
C ARG A 97 6.25 -17.59 -5.75
N ASP A 98 5.78 -18.67 -5.14
CA ASP A 98 6.01 -20.05 -5.61
C ASP A 98 4.96 -20.50 -6.64
N ALA A 99 3.87 -19.76 -6.82
CA ALA A 99 2.77 -20.10 -7.72
C ALA A 99 3.20 -20.09 -9.18
N ALA A 100 3.01 -21.22 -9.87
CA ALA A 100 3.42 -21.41 -11.25
C ALA A 100 2.44 -20.79 -12.26
N THR A 101 1.17 -20.69 -11.91
CA THR A 101 0.10 -20.27 -12.81
C THR A 101 -0.57 -18.98 -12.35
N ARG A 102 -1.18 -18.27 -13.32
CA ARG A 102 -1.99 -17.09 -13.02
C ARG A 102 -3.21 -17.44 -12.18
N ASP A 103 -3.83 -18.59 -12.41
CA ASP A 103 -5.01 -19.02 -11.67
C ASP A 103 -4.69 -19.26 -10.19
N GLU A 104 -3.55 -19.86 -9.89
CA GLU A 104 -3.07 -20.03 -8.52
C GLU A 104 -2.82 -18.65 -7.86
N ARG A 105 -2.11 -17.76 -8.53
CA ARG A 105 -1.90 -16.39 -8.04
C ARG A 105 -3.20 -15.65 -7.79
N SER A 106 -4.18 -15.82 -8.71
CA SER A 106 -5.50 -15.19 -8.56
C SER A 106 -6.24 -15.70 -7.33
N LYS A 107 -6.23 -17.01 -7.06
CA LYS A 107 -6.85 -17.58 -5.86
C LYS A 107 -6.20 -17.04 -4.58
N ILE A 108 -4.89 -16.96 -4.57
CA ILE A 108 -4.13 -16.41 -3.42
C ILE A 108 -4.51 -14.92 -3.20
N TRP A 109 -4.51 -14.10 -4.25
CA TRP A 109 -4.92 -12.71 -4.18
C TRP A 109 -6.34 -12.55 -3.63
N HIS A 110 -7.30 -13.33 -4.14
CA HIS A 110 -8.67 -13.30 -3.64
C HIS A 110 -8.76 -13.63 -2.15
N ARG A 111 -8.01 -14.66 -1.70
CA ARG A 111 -7.99 -14.99 -0.27
C ARG A 111 -7.39 -13.88 0.58
N MET A 112 -6.31 -13.24 0.14
CA MET A 112 -5.72 -12.11 0.85
C MET A 112 -6.68 -10.93 0.93
N LEU A 113 -7.33 -10.57 -0.17
CA LEU A 113 -8.34 -9.51 -0.18
C LEU A 113 -9.55 -9.84 0.70
N GLN A 114 -9.98 -11.09 0.75
CA GLN A 114 -11.05 -11.54 1.63
C GLN A 114 -10.67 -11.33 3.11
N ILE A 115 -9.47 -11.70 3.51
CA ILE A 115 -8.98 -11.47 4.88
C ILE A 115 -9.03 -9.98 5.22
N HIS A 116 -8.54 -9.10 4.34
CA HIS A 116 -8.59 -7.65 4.56
C HIS A 116 -10.02 -7.13 4.66
N ALA A 117 -10.95 -7.66 3.86
CA ALA A 117 -12.35 -7.26 3.90
C ALA A 117 -13.06 -7.72 5.19
N GLU A 118 -12.73 -8.91 5.69
CA GLU A 118 -13.30 -9.47 6.92
C GLU A 118 -12.74 -8.81 8.18
N GLN A 119 -11.44 -8.53 8.20
CA GLN A 119 -10.75 -7.99 9.38
C GLN A 119 -10.70 -6.46 9.41
N GLN A 120 -10.90 -5.81 8.27
CA GLN A 120 -10.86 -4.34 8.14
C GLN A 120 -9.60 -3.70 8.73
N PHE A 121 -8.44 -4.30 8.52
CA PHE A 121 -7.15 -3.77 9.00
C PHE A 121 -6.85 -2.36 8.51
N VAL A 122 -7.38 -1.99 7.34
CA VAL A 122 -7.23 -0.68 6.74
C VAL A 122 -8.59 -0.12 6.35
N ILE A 123 -8.84 1.14 6.69
CA ILE A 123 -10.06 1.86 6.31
C ILE A 123 -9.71 2.79 5.15
N GLY A 124 -10.19 2.46 3.94
CA GLY A 124 -10.05 3.32 2.77
C GLY A 124 -10.90 4.59 2.93
N VAL A 125 -10.27 5.75 2.85
CA VAL A 125 -10.95 7.04 3.03
C VAL A 125 -11.18 7.77 1.71
N VAL A 126 -10.20 7.72 0.82
CA VAL A 126 -10.22 8.43 -0.47
C VAL A 126 -9.55 7.58 -1.52
N SER A 127 -10.15 7.52 -2.71
CA SER A 127 -9.56 6.89 -3.89
C SER A 127 -9.87 7.70 -5.14
N GLY A 128 -9.12 7.48 -6.22
CA GLY A 128 -9.38 8.09 -7.52
C GLY A 128 -9.22 9.62 -7.55
N VAL A 129 -8.39 10.19 -6.68
CA VAL A 129 -8.13 11.63 -6.67
C VAL A 129 -7.36 12.03 -7.92
N ALA A 130 -7.90 12.98 -8.68
CA ALA A 130 -7.20 13.51 -9.85
C ALA A 130 -5.98 14.33 -9.40
N GLN A 131 -4.81 13.97 -9.91
CA GLN A 131 -3.59 14.75 -9.76
C GLN A 131 -3.31 15.53 -11.04
N PRO A 132 -3.31 16.86 -11.01
CA PRO A 132 -2.95 17.64 -12.21
C PRO A 132 -1.46 17.49 -12.49
N VAL A 133 -1.14 17.21 -13.73
CA VAL A 133 0.24 17.14 -14.24
C VAL A 133 0.43 18.25 -15.27
N VAL A 134 1.42 19.10 -15.03
CA VAL A 134 1.76 20.19 -15.96
C VAL A 134 2.84 19.70 -16.91
N VAL A 135 2.57 19.78 -18.19
CA VAL A 135 3.46 19.35 -19.25
C VAL A 135 3.76 20.53 -20.18
N ARG A 136 5.01 20.64 -20.65
CA ARG A 136 5.38 21.65 -21.63
C ARG A 136 4.62 21.44 -22.94
N ASN A 137 4.10 22.52 -23.53
CA ASN A 137 3.32 22.45 -24.77
C ASN A 137 4.07 21.84 -25.98
N THR A 138 5.39 21.83 -25.94
CA THR A 138 6.22 21.22 -26.98
C THR A 138 6.48 19.73 -26.74
N LEU A 139 6.17 19.18 -25.54
CA LEU A 139 6.34 17.77 -25.31
C LEU A 139 5.17 16.98 -25.92
N ARG A 140 5.52 15.95 -26.68
CA ARG A 140 4.59 15.12 -27.47
C ARG A 140 4.56 13.70 -26.98
N ASN A 141 3.49 12.99 -27.35
CA ASN A 141 3.23 11.60 -27.01
C ASN A 141 3.04 11.36 -25.51
N VAL A 142 2.66 12.40 -24.78
CA VAL A 142 2.28 12.30 -23.37
C VAL A 142 0.79 11.94 -23.29
N PRO A 143 0.36 10.95 -22.49
CA PRO A 143 -1.05 10.63 -22.35
C PRO A 143 -1.82 11.78 -21.69
N GLU A 144 -3.03 12.06 -22.19
CA GLU A 144 -3.92 13.08 -21.59
C GLU A 144 -4.47 12.66 -20.22
N LYS A 145 -4.60 11.37 -19.99
CA LYS A 145 -5.05 10.76 -18.75
C LYS A 145 -4.24 9.52 -18.47
N GLY A 146 -4.00 9.26 -17.20
CA GLY A 146 -3.27 8.08 -16.79
C GLY A 146 -3.54 7.70 -15.33
N ILE A 147 -3.13 6.51 -14.97
CA ILE A 147 -3.15 6.04 -13.60
C ILE A 147 -1.78 6.36 -13.01
N TYR A 148 -1.78 7.16 -11.96
CA TYR A 148 -0.59 7.38 -11.16
C TYR A 148 -0.52 6.32 -10.08
N ASN A 149 0.65 5.77 -9.93
CA ASN A 149 0.97 4.94 -8.81
C ASN A 149 2.45 5.14 -8.44
N TRP A 150 2.84 4.69 -7.26
CA TRP A 150 4.21 4.89 -6.82
C TRP A 150 5.19 4.09 -7.66
N ASP A 151 4.94 2.80 -7.82
CA ASP A 151 5.82 1.89 -8.54
C ASP A 151 5.00 0.75 -9.21
N PRO A 152 5.15 0.47 -10.47
CA PRO A 152 6.04 1.02 -11.49
C PRO A 152 5.50 2.26 -12.22
N GLY A 153 4.34 2.75 -11.83
CA GLY A 153 3.61 3.81 -12.53
C GLY A 153 4.00 5.24 -12.12
N ALA A 154 4.97 5.42 -11.22
CA ALA A 154 5.43 6.72 -10.78
C ALA A 154 5.90 7.58 -11.97
N PHE A 155 5.43 8.82 -12.03
CA PHE A 155 5.84 9.80 -13.03
C PHE A 155 5.79 9.28 -14.48
N PHE A 156 4.69 8.66 -14.85
CA PHE A 156 4.49 8.06 -16.19
C PHE A 156 5.35 6.82 -16.51
N GLY A 157 5.94 6.15 -15.53
CA GLY A 157 6.77 4.98 -15.78
C GLY A 157 6.10 3.90 -16.64
N ILE A 158 4.82 3.63 -16.43
CA ILE A 158 4.03 2.69 -17.25
C ILE A 158 3.67 3.22 -18.63
N TYR A 159 3.82 4.52 -18.88
CA TYR A 159 3.46 5.18 -20.14
C TYR A 159 4.64 5.39 -21.08
N ARG A 160 5.77 4.74 -20.81
CA ARG A 160 6.96 4.73 -21.65
C ARG A 160 7.48 6.15 -21.98
N PRO A 161 8.01 6.86 -20.97
CA PRO A 161 8.54 8.22 -21.17
C PRO A 161 9.70 8.26 -22.17
N ASP A 162 10.33 7.13 -22.46
CA ASP A 162 11.31 6.94 -23.55
C ASP A 162 10.72 7.21 -24.94
N SER A 163 9.41 7.17 -25.09
CA SER A 163 8.69 7.49 -26.32
C SER A 163 8.28 8.97 -26.45
N PHE A 164 8.50 9.78 -25.42
CA PHE A 164 8.18 11.21 -25.45
C PHE A 164 9.21 11.98 -26.26
N TRP A 165 8.77 13.00 -26.98
CA TRP A 165 9.65 13.82 -27.80
C TRP A 165 9.27 15.30 -27.77
N ILE A 166 10.21 16.17 -28.12
CA ILE A 166 10.00 17.62 -28.14
C ILE A 166 9.82 18.08 -29.60
N SER A 167 8.65 18.67 -29.88
CA SER A 167 8.45 19.33 -31.17
C SER A 167 9.23 20.64 -31.22
N LYS A 168 9.87 20.89 -32.37
CA LYS A 168 10.50 22.16 -32.67
C LYS A 168 9.46 23.24 -32.90
#